data_099a0b5a9be90c04bc70ff060807f5da
#
_entry.id   099a0b5a9be90c04bc70ff060807f5da
#
_cell.length_a   1.000
_cell.length_b   1.000
_cell.length_c   1.000
_cell.angle_alpha   90.00
_cell.angle_beta   90.00
_cell.angle_gamma   90.00
#
_symmetry.space_group_name_H-M   'P 1'
#
loop_
_entity.id
_entity.type
_entity.pdbx_description
1 polymer ?
#
loop_
_entity_poly.entity_id
_entity_poly.type
_entity_poly.pdbx_seq_one_letter_code
_entity_poly.pdbx_strand_id
1 'polypeptide(L)'
;MIISNWNIENMKIILIGSFPVCISLYENLLQYKYLQAVCFEASTINNNFRSTIQKKGLETFTINKENISDQFKDWLQDQSPDLVLVCGFSLKIPKEVLNIPTYGFLNIHFGKLPENRGPDPLFWSIKNGEQQTAITIHQMDENWDTGKILIEQPVSIIPGETLGMLNSKLSYILKDLGQKALELIQNPTNLKPQPTEKLTSYNKRPTLSDTTIDWETHTADEIENLINACNPKYGGATTYYQGSPIKIVEVSPVDSQTPLFGRTPGEIIHAHPQEGLFVCCKYGQLIRINIISTDAGILTGIKYVNLGIRQGHRFTTSIKIKKEVAL
;
A
#
# COMPACT_ATOMS: atom_id res chain seq x y z
N MET A 1 45.12 3.83 0.32
CA MET A 1 44.13 3.74 -0.76
C MET A 1 43.15 4.88 -0.50
N ILE A 2 43.22 5.95 -1.26
CA ILE A 2 42.50 7.22 -1.07
C ILE A 2 41.05 6.90 -1.43
N ILE A 3 40.16 6.86 -0.43
CA ILE A 3 38.71 6.88 -0.65
C ILE A 3 38.46 8.29 -1.21
N SER A 4 38.25 8.34 -2.54
CA SER A 4 37.81 9.58 -3.20
C SER A 4 36.54 10.05 -2.47
N ASN A 5 36.59 11.25 -1.89
CA ASN A 5 35.42 11.97 -1.41
C ASN A 5 34.43 12.11 -2.55
N TRP A 6 33.47 11.20 -2.63
CA TRP A 6 32.36 11.27 -3.56
C TRP A 6 31.50 12.45 -3.16
N ASN A 7 31.41 13.43 -4.04
CA ASN A 7 30.84 14.75 -3.76
C ASN A 7 29.31 14.66 -3.90
N ILE A 8 28.62 14.04 -2.92
CA ILE A 8 27.15 14.02 -2.84
C ILE A 8 26.62 15.45 -2.66
N GLU A 9 27.43 16.36 -2.11
CA GLU A 9 27.05 17.71 -1.72
C GLU A 9 26.47 18.58 -2.87
N ASN A 10 26.69 18.20 -4.13
CA ASN A 10 26.20 18.94 -5.30
C ASN A 10 25.21 18.15 -6.18
N MET A 11 24.76 16.99 -5.74
CA MET A 11 23.84 16.17 -6.55
C MET A 11 22.46 16.83 -6.64
N LYS A 12 21.98 17.04 -7.86
CA LYS A 12 20.65 17.60 -8.15
C LYS A 12 19.62 16.48 -8.22
N ILE A 13 18.72 16.44 -7.24
CA ILE A 13 17.71 15.39 -7.13
C ILE A 13 16.33 15.98 -7.36
N ILE A 14 15.52 15.27 -8.14
CA ILE A 14 14.08 15.48 -8.24
C ILE A 14 13.38 14.32 -7.55
N LEU A 15 12.38 14.63 -6.73
CA LEU A 15 11.51 13.64 -6.10
C LEU A 15 10.15 13.64 -6.78
N ILE A 16 9.74 12.49 -7.35
CA ILE A 16 8.36 12.23 -7.76
C ILE A 16 7.71 11.42 -6.65
N GLY A 17 6.69 11.96 -6.00
CA GLY A 17 6.19 11.30 -4.80
C GLY A 17 4.69 11.40 -4.56
N SER A 18 4.15 10.34 -3.94
CA SER A 18 2.83 10.31 -3.34
C SER A 18 2.96 10.53 -1.83
N PHE A 19 2.26 11.54 -1.31
CA PHE A 19 2.29 11.89 0.10
C PHE A 19 1.05 11.38 0.81
N PRO A 20 1.16 10.87 2.07
CA PRO A 20 2.27 11.07 3.02
C PRO A 20 3.43 10.04 2.96
N VAL A 21 3.36 9.00 2.14
CA VAL A 21 4.30 7.85 2.19
C VAL A 21 5.78 8.26 2.06
N CYS A 22 6.09 9.24 1.21
CA CYS A 22 7.47 9.68 0.99
C CYS A 22 7.89 10.90 1.85
N ILE A 23 7.12 11.26 2.89
CA ILE A 23 7.39 12.50 3.65
C ILE A 23 8.74 12.48 4.36
N SER A 24 9.11 11.36 4.96
CA SER A 24 10.40 11.23 5.67
C SER A 24 11.60 11.32 4.72
N LEU A 25 11.47 10.78 3.51
CA LEU A 25 12.47 10.93 2.45
C LEU A 25 12.56 12.38 2.00
N TYR A 26 11.42 13.05 1.74
CA TYR A 26 11.38 14.44 1.37
C TYR A 26 12.07 15.34 2.41
N GLU A 27 11.75 15.17 3.69
CA GLU A 27 12.35 15.96 4.78
C GLU A 27 13.86 15.73 4.87
N ASN A 28 14.31 14.50 4.69
CA ASN A 28 15.73 14.16 4.68
C ASN A 28 16.46 14.84 3.51
N LEU A 29 15.96 14.69 2.29
CA LEU A 29 16.55 15.32 1.10
C LEU A 29 16.58 16.85 1.20
N LEU A 30 15.53 17.45 1.78
CA LEU A 30 15.46 18.90 2.00
C LEU A 30 16.50 19.35 3.04
N GLN A 31 16.65 18.62 4.14
CA GLN A 31 17.62 18.93 5.19
C GLN A 31 19.06 18.98 4.66
N TYR A 32 19.42 18.07 3.78
CA TYR A 32 20.75 17.99 3.17
C TYR A 32 20.92 18.85 1.91
N LYS A 33 19.88 19.61 1.51
CA LYS A 33 19.87 20.49 0.33
C LYS A 33 20.13 19.77 -1.02
N TYR A 34 19.81 18.48 -1.10
CA TYR A 34 19.92 17.72 -2.35
C TYR A 34 18.73 17.94 -3.28
N LEU A 35 17.58 18.34 -2.72
CA LEU A 35 16.31 18.40 -3.43
C LEU A 35 16.22 19.71 -4.24
N GLN A 36 16.14 19.57 -5.56
CA GLN A 36 15.95 20.68 -6.51
C GLN A 36 14.47 20.98 -6.76
N ALA A 37 13.67 19.94 -6.96
CA ALA A 37 12.25 20.07 -7.25
C ALA A 37 11.46 18.85 -6.79
N VAL A 38 10.13 19.00 -6.68
CA VAL A 38 9.19 17.92 -6.35
C VAL A 38 8.11 17.83 -7.40
N CYS A 39 7.89 16.61 -7.92
CA CYS A 39 6.83 16.35 -8.88
C CYS A 39 5.70 15.56 -8.23
N PHE A 40 4.47 15.82 -8.69
CA PHE A 40 3.26 15.16 -8.23
C PHE A 40 2.54 14.51 -9.41
N GLU A 41 1.95 13.36 -9.20
CA GLU A 41 0.97 12.82 -10.11
C GLU A 41 -0.36 13.56 -9.94
N ALA A 42 -0.97 13.99 -11.05
CA ALA A 42 -2.20 14.79 -11.02
C ALA A 42 -3.36 14.10 -10.29
N SER A 43 -3.44 12.76 -10.35
CA SER A 43 -4.47 11.95 -9.70
C SER A 43 -4.34 11.86 -8.17
N THR A 44 -3.16 12.14 -7.61
CA THR A 44 -2.86 11.98 -6.18
C THR A 44 -2.38 13.26 -5.50
N ILE A 45 -2.47 14.39 -6.21
CA ILE A 45 -1.93 15.66 -5.73
C ILE A 45 -2.63 16.14 -4.45
N ASN A 46 -1.82 16.46 -3.44
CA ASN A 46 -2.27 17.16 -2.25
C ASN A 46 -1.90 18.64 -2.35
N ASN A 47 -2.87 19.49 -2.65
CA ASN A 47 -2.65 20.92 -2.88
C ASN A 47 -2.08 21.67 -1.67
N ASN A 48 -2.44 21.28 -0.44
CA ASN A 48 -1.89 21.86 0.77
C ASN A 48 -0.41 21.55 0.91
N PHE A 49 -0.03 20.30 0.63
CA PHE A 49 1.36 19.91 0.68
C PHE A 49 2.19 20.56 -0.44
N ARG A 50 1.64 20.62 -1.67
CA ARG A 50 2.27 21.35 -2.79
C ARG A 50 2.55 22.80 -2.43
N SER A 51 1.57 23.52 -1.86
CA SER A 51 1.74 24.90 -1.41
C SER A 51 2.82 25.03 -0.33
N THR A 52 2.94 24.05 0.55
CA THR A 52 4.00 24.03 1.58
C THR A 52 5.39 23.89 0.96
N ILE A 53 5.54 23.05 -0.06
CA ILE A 53 6.79 22.87 -0.80
C ILE A 53 7.19 24.15 -1.52
N GLN A 54 6.24 24.79 -2.22
CA GLN A 54 6.47 26.05 -2.93
C GLN A 54 6.89 27.20 -1.98
N LYS A 55 6.30 27.26 -0.78
CA LYS A 55 6.71 28.24 0.25
C LYS A 55 8.14 28.03 0.75
N LYS A 56 8.72 26.85 0.59
CA LYS A 56 10.13 26.57 0.88
C LYS A 56 11.07 26.90 -0.29
N GLY A 57 10.55 27.48 -1.36
CA GLY A 57 11.33 27.89 -2.53
C GLY A 57 11.67 26.77 -3.50
N LEU A 58 11.06 25.58 -3.34
CA LEU A 58 11.25 24.47 -4.26
C LEU A 58 10.29 24.57 -5.45
N GLU A 59 10.80 24.25 -6.62
CA GLU A 59 10.00 24.14 -7.82
C GLU A 59 9.11 22.91 -7.78
N THR A 60 7.92 22.99 -8.40
CA THR A 60 6.98 21.88 -8.44
C THR A 60 6.45 21.68 -9.85
N PHE A 61 6.31 20.41 -10.26
CA PHE A 61 5.69 20.02 -11.52
C PHE A 61 4.57 19.00 -11.29
N THR A 62 3.50 19.09 -12.07
CA THR A 62 2.38 18.12 -12.02
C THR A 62 2.38 17.28 -13.28
N ILE A 63 2.54 15.96 -13.08
CA ILE A 63 2.64 14.97 -14.15
C ILE A 63 1.27 14.32 -14.36
N ASN A 64 0.86 14.20 -15.61
CA ASN A 64 -0.31 13.42 -16.06
C ASN A 64 0.02 12.65 -17.34
N LYS A 65 -0.94 11.87 -17.86
CA LYS A 65 -0.75 11.05 -19.06
C LYS A 65 -0.48 11.89 -20.31
N GLU A 66 -1.08 13.08 -20.37
CA GLU A 66 -1.03 13.97 -21.54
C GLU A 66 0.30 14.72 -21.63
N ASN A 67 0.94 15.02 -20.48
CA ASN A 67 2.13 15.87 -20.46
C ASN A 67 3.46 15.13 -20.23
N ILE A 68 3.41 13.83 -19.89
CA ILE A 68 4.61 13.07 -19.46
C ILE A 68 5.65 12.89 -20.58
N SER A 69 5.21 12.80 -21.84
CA SER A 69 6.11 12.57 -22.97
C SER A 69 6.78 13.85 -23.50
N ASP A 70 6.13 14.98 -23.38
CA ASP A 70 6.57 16.24 -23.97
C ASP A 70 6.92 17.28 -22.87
N GLN A 71 5.91 17.91 -22.26
CA GLN A 71 6.13 19.01 -21.30
C GLN A 71 6.98 18.59 -20.10
N PHE A 72 6.75 17.39 -19.56
CA PHE A 72 7.56 16.89 -18.43
C PHE A 72 8.99 16.58 -18.89
N LYS A 73 9.15 16.02 -20.08
CA LYS A 73 10.47 15.78 -20.69
C LYS A 73 11.25 17.08 -20.85
N ASP A 74 10.65 18.10 -21.47
CA ASP A 74 11.30 19.40 -21.71
C ASP A 74 11.67 20.06 -20.37
N TRP A 75 10.72 20.09 -19.42
CA TRP A 75 10.97 20.61 -18.09
C TRP A 75 12.11 19.86 -17.38
N LEU A 76 12.15 18.51 -17.48
CA LEU A 76 13.20 17.71 -16.87
C LEU A 76 14.58 17.97 -17.48
N GLN A 77 14.64 18.22 -18.79
CA GLN A 77 15.87 18.63 -19.49
C GLN A 77 16.36 19.99 -18.99
N ASP A 78 15.47 20.95 -18.83
CA ASP A 78 15.80 22.29 -18.30
C ASP A 78 16.32 22.20 -16.86
N GLN A 79 15.75 21.32 -16.04
CA GLN A 79 16.22 21.08 -14.67
C GLN A 79 17.59 20.41 -14.62
N SER A 80 17.95 19.63 -15.63
CA SER A 80 19.23 18.87 -15.71
C SER A 80 19.56 18.13 -14.41
N PRO A 81 18.67 17.26 -13.90
CA PRO A 81 18.91 16.53 -12.65
C PRO A 81 19.95 15.43 -12.83
N ASP A 82 20.67 15.12 -11.76
CA ASP A 82 21.56 13.95 -11.73
C ASP A 82 20.78 12.66 -11.49
N LEU A 83 19.72 12.72 -10.69
CA LEU A 83 18.92 11.58 -10.28
C LEU A 83 17.46 11.96 -10.09
N VAL A 84 16.54 11.09 -10.46
CA VAL A 84 15.14 11.18 -10.08
C VAL A 84 14.78 10.02 -9.14
N LEU A 85 14.31 10.33 -7.95
CA LEU A 85 13.72 9.36 -7.01
C LEU A 85 12.22 9.31 -7.20
N VAL A 86 11.65 8.12 -7.28
CA VAL A 86 10.22 7.87 -7.49
C VAL A 86 9.67 7.06 -6.33
N CYS A 87 8.58 7.53 -5.72
CA CYS A 87 7.93 6.85 -4.60
C CYS A 87 6.41 6.96 -4.70
N GLY A 88 5.72 5.88 -5.06
CA GLY A 88 4.27 5.85 -5.19
C GLY A 88 3.76 6.62 -6.42
N PHE A 89 4.27 6.31 -7.59
CA PHE A 89 3.87 6.86 -8.88
C PHE A 89 3.25 5.78 -9.76
N SER A 90 2.16 6.10 -10.46
CA SER A 90 1.34 5.09 -11.17
C SER A 90 1.36 5.20 -12.69
N LEU A 91 2.09 6.17 -13.24
CA LEU A 91 2.19 6.35 -14.69
C LEU A 91 3.49 5.72 -15.22
N LYS A 92 3.43 5.17 -16.43
CA LYS A 92 4.61 4.65 -17.12
C LYS A 92 5.44 5.82 -17.65
N ILE A 93 6.72 5.88 -17.28
CA ILE A 93 7.64 6.90 -17.77
C ILE A 93 8.26 6.42 -19.08
N PRO A 94 8.21 7.22 -20.17
CA PRO A 94 8.80 6.87 -21.44
C PRO A 94 10.32 6.69 -21.37
N LYS A 95 10.88 5.83 -22.21
CA LYS A 95 12.31 5.52 -22.23
C LYS A 95 13.20 6.76 -22.43
N GLU A 96 12.78 7.63 -23.31
CA GLU A 96 13.48 8.89 -23.62
C GLU A 96 13.53 9.83 -22.42
N VAL A 97 12.54 9.77 -21.51
CA VAL A 97 12.51 10.53 -20.26
C VAL A 97 13.39 9.86 -19.20
N LEU A 98 13.34 8.52 -19.11
CA LEU A 98 14.15 7.75 -18.14
C LEU A 98 15.67 7.97 -18.33
N ASN A 99 16.11 8.30 -19.54
CA ASN A 99 17.52 8.48 -19.89
C ASN A 99 18.04 9.92 -19.72
N ILE A 100 17.21 10.87 -19.27
CA ILE A 100 17.63 12.27 -19.09
C ILE A 100 18.59 12.44 -17.91
N PRO A 101 18.27 11.94 -16.68
CA PRO A 101 19.16 12.07 -15.55
C PRO A 101 20.43 11.21 -15.69
N THR A 102 21.56 11.71 -15.21
CA THR A 102 22.87 11.01 -15.26
C THR A 102 22.82 9.61 -14.67
N TYR A 103 22.14 9.47 -13.52
CA TYR A 103 21.94 8.19 -12.80
C TYR A 103 20.58 7.56 -13.08
N GLY A 104 19.77 8.16 -13.98
CA GLY A 104 18.44 7.68 -14.34
C GLY A 104 17.40 7.90 -13.24
N PHE A 105 16.43 7.00 -13.19
CA PHE A 105 15.33 7.00 -12.22
C PHE A 105 15.49 5.80 -11.29
N LEU A 106 15.37 6.05 -9.99
CA LEU A 106 15.26 5.00 -8.96
C LEU A 106 13.84 4.98 -8.41
N ASN A 107 13.17 3.83 -8.57
CA ASN A 107 11.87 3.59 -7.94
C ASN A 107 12.04 2.96 -6.57
N ILE A 108 11.31 3.50 -5.60
CA ILE A 108 11.18 2.98 -4.24
C ILE A 108 9.91 2.14 -4.21
N HIS A 109 10.07 0.84 -4.27
CA HIS A 109 9.01 -0.14 -4.30
C HIS A 109 8.85 -0.78 -2.92
N PHE A 110 7.64 -0.75 -2.36
CA PHE A 110 7.34 -1.33 -1.06
C PHE A 110 6.94 -2.81 -1.18
N GLY A 111 7.80 -3.59 -1.78
CA GLY A 111 7.64 -5.01 -2.00
C GLY A 111 8.97 -5.67 -2.28
N LYS A 112 9.07 -6.96 -1.99
CA LYS A 112 10.22 -7.76 -2.36
C LYS A 112 10.19 -8.06 -3.86
N LEU A 113 11.25 -7.73 -4.58
CA LEU A 113 11.39 -8.03 -6.00
C LEU A 113 12.25 -9.30 -6.23
N PRO A 114 11.91 -10.12 -7.21
CA PRO A 114 10.84 -9.96 -8.21
C PRO A 114 9.45 -10.47 -7.79
N GLU A 115 9.28 -10.99 -6.57
CA GLU A 115 8.09 -11.72 -6.14
C GLU A 115 6.84 -10.82 -6.07
N ASN A 116 6.99 -9.57 -5.61
CA ASN A 116 5.87 -8.64 -5.39
C ASN A 116 5.90 -7.46 -6.38
N ARG A 117 6.13 -7.70 -7.67
CA ARG A 117 5.98 -6.67 -8.71
C ARG A 117 4.56 -6.17 -8.83
N GLY A 118 4.38 -4.95 -9.32
CA GLY A 118 3.07 -4.35 -9.60
C GLY A 118 2.51 -3.48 -8.48
N PRO A 119 1.29 -2.96 -8.65
CA PRO A 119 0.70 -2.00 -7.72
C PRO A 119 0.26 -2.65 -6.40
N ASP A 120 0.29 -1.84 -5.33
CA ASP A 120 -0.20 -2.21 -3.99
C ASP A 120 0.43 -3.47 -3.37
N PRO A 121 1.77 -3.68 -3.46
CA PRO A 121 2.40 -4.90 -2.97
C PRO A 121 2.16 -5.15 -1.47
N LEU A 122 2.11 -4.10 -0.64
CA LEU A 122 1.84 -4.24 0.79
C LEU A 122 0.43 -4.76 1.10
N PHE A 123 -0.57 -4.35 0.29
CA PHE A 123 -1.92 -4.90 0.41
C PHE A 123 -1.90 -6.42 0.21
N TRP A 124 -1.19 -6.89 -0.82
CA TRP A 124 -1.09 -8.31 -1.12
C TRP A 124 -0.30 -9.07 -0.08
N SER A 125 0.82 -8.51 0.39
CA SER A 125 1.63 -9.14 1.45
C SER A 125 0.82 -9.35 2.73
N ILE A 126 0.08 -8.33 3.20
CA ILE A 126 -0.74 -8.45 4.42
C ILE A 126 -1.91 -9.42 4.18
N LYS A 127 -2.64 -9.27 3.06
CA LYS A 127 -3.78 -10.14 2.72
C LYS A 127 -3.38 -11.60 2.66
N ASN A 128 -2.20 -11.90 2.13
CA ASN A 128 -1.68 -13.27 1.99
C ASN A 128 -1.06 -13.81 3.29
N GLY A 129 -1.03 -13.03 4.37
CA GLY A 129 -0.44 -13.44 5.64
C GLY A 129 1.08 -13.59 5.59
N GLU A 130 1.77 -12.88 4.68
CA GLU A 130 3.23 -12.85 4.63
C GLU A 130 3.79 -12.25 5.91
N GLN A 131 4.83 -12.87 6.47
CA GLN A 131 5.48 -12.39 7.69
C GLN A 131 6.58 -11.37 7.43
N GLN A 132 6.91 -11.14 6.15
CA GLN A 132 7.97 -10.23 5.75
C GLN A 132 7.67 -9.63 4.38
N THR A 133 7.98 -8.35 4.24
CA THR A 133 8.06 -7.63 2.96
C THR A 133 9.45 -7.01 2.80
N ALA A 134 9.62 -6.09 1.86
CA ALA A 134 10.86 -5.33 1.72
C ALA A 134 10.60 -3.90 1.22
N ILE A 135 11.56 -3.01 1.44
CA ILE A 135 11.73 -1.81 0.62
C ILE A 135 12.77 -2.16 -0.44
N THR A 136 12.38 -2.16 -1.70
CA THR A 136 13.30 -2.38 -2.81
C THR A 136 13.49 -1.09 -3.58
N ILE A 137 14.73 -0.57 -3.60
CA ILE A 137 15.12 0.57 -4.44
C ILE A 137 15.78 -0.02 -5.69
N HIS A 138 15.18 0.23 -6.85
CA HIS A 138 15.65 -0.31 -8.11
C HIS A 138 15.68 0.74 -9.21
N GLN A 139 16.56 0.58 -10.17
CA GLN A 139 16.60 1.41 -11.37
C GLN A 139 15.33 1.15 -12.20
N MET A 140 14.72 2.20 -12.71
CA MET A 140 13.56 2.04 -13.61
C MET A 140 14.02 1.71 -15.02
N ASP A 141 13.26 0.88 -15.68
CA ASP A 141 13.37 0.55 -17.10
C ASP A 141 12.00 0.68 -17.80
N GLU A 142 11.91 0.24 -19.04
CA GLU A 142 10.68 0.33 -19.85
C GLU A 142 9.54 -0.54 -19.34
N ASN A 143 9.78 -1.45 -18.40
CA ASN A 143 8.78 -2.34 -17.85
C ASN A 143 8.49 -2.00 -16.39
N TRP A 144 7.42 -2.58 -15.84
CA TRP A 144 7.07 -2.35 -14.45
C TRP A 144 7.89 -3.21 -13.51
N ASP A 145 8.63 -2.56 -12.59
CA ASP A 145 9.37 -3.18 -11.50
C ASP A 145 10.37 -4.27 -11.92
N THR A 146 10.97 -4.15 -13.14
CA THR A 146 11.90 -5.15 -13.69
C THR A 146 13.37 -4.74 -13.65
N GLY A 147 13.66 -3.48 -13.40
CA GLY A 147 14.99 -2.94 -13.42
C GLY A 147 15.93 -3.47 -12.33
N LYS A 148 17.20 -3.17 -12.44
CA LYS A 148 18.24 -3.66 -11.53
C LYS A 148 18.06 -3.13 -10.12
N ILE A 149 18.20 -4.00 -9.12
CA ILE A 149 18.10 -3.66 -7.70
C ILE A 149 19.38 -2.99 -7.23
N LEU A 150 19.21 -1.85 -6.55
CA LEU A 150 20.27 -1.14 -5.85
C LEU A 150 20.29 -1.51 -4.36
N ILE A 151 19.11 -1.54 -3.71
CA ILE A 151 18.93 -1.88 -2.30
C ILE A 151 17.70 -2.78 -2.18
N GLU A 152 17.82 -3.82 -1.38
CA GLU A 152 16.68 -4.58 -0.83
C GLU A 152 16.83 -4.59 0.69
N GLN A 153 15.88 -3.98 1.38
CA GLN A 153 15.82 -3.94 2.85
C GLN A 153 14.61 -4.75 3.31
N PRO A 154 14.82 -5.95 3.86
CA PRO A 154 13.73 -6.74 4.44
C PRO A 154 13.07 -6.02 5.62
N VAL A 155 11.75 -6.17 5.74
CA VAL A 155 10.94 -5.60 6.82
C VAL A 155 9.92 -6.62 7.29
N SER A 156 9.90 -6.96 8.57
CA SER A 156 8.93 -7.88 9.16
C SER A 156 7.53 -7.25 9.18
N ILE A 157 6.51 -8.07 8.90
CA ILE A 157 5.09 -7.74 9.12
C ILE A 157 4.68 -8.40 10.44
N ILE A 158 4.21 -7.58 11.39
CA ILE A 158 3.79 -8.08 12.72
C ILE A 158 2.34 -8.57 12.63
N PRO A 159 1.97 -9.69 13.28
CA PRO A 159 0.57 -10.12 13.34
C PRO A 159 -0.37 -8.99 13.79
N GLY A 160 -1.48 -8.79 13.09
CA GLY A 160 -2.42 -7.68 13.34
C GLY A 160 -1.99 -6.32 12.79
N GLU A 161 -0.83 -6.21 12.13
CA GLU A 161 -0.36 -4.94 11.56
C GLU A 161 -1.21 -4.52 10.36
N THR A 162 -1.79 -3.32 10.42
CA THR A 162 -2.58 -2.77 9.32
C THR A 162 -1.68 -2.18 8.22
N LEU A 163 -2.23 -2.03 7.02
CA LEU A 163 -1.57 -1.35 5.89
C LEU A 163 -1.09 0.06 6.29
N GLY A 164 -1.88 0.79 7.09
CA GLY A 164 -1.50 2.12 7.56
C GLY A 164 -0.30 2.11 8.50
N MET A 165 -0.26 1.17 9.45
CA MET A 165 0.87 0.99 10.37
C MET A 165 2.14 0.59 9.62
N LEU A 166 2.03 -0.37 8.70
CA LEU A 166 3.16 -0.82 7.89
C LEU A 166 3.69 0.30 7.00
N ASN A 167 2.82 1.07 6.34
CA ASN A 167 3.23 2.24 5.56
C ASN A 167 4.01 3.27 6.42
N SER A 168 3.55 3.54 7.64
CA SER A 168 4.23 4.47 8.55
C SER A 168 5.61 3.95 8.95
N LYS A 169 5.72 2.67 9.26
CA LYS A 169 6.99 2.00 9.57
C LYS A 169 7.97 2.09 8.39
N LEU A 170 7.51 1.77 7.18
CA LEU A 170 8.34 1.82 5.97
C LEU A 170 8.76 3.25 5.62
N SER A 171 7.88 4.23 5.78
CA SER A 171 8.21 5.64 5.59
C SER A 171 9.34 6.09 6.52
N TYR A 172 9.34 5.63 7.78
CA TYR A 172 10.43 5.94 8.72
C TYR A 172 11.77 5.34 8.29
N ILE A 173 11.77 4.05 7.89
CA ILE A 173 12.97 3.35 7.41
C ILE A 173 13.52 4.01 6.14
N LEU A 174 12.65 4.53 5.28
CA LEU A 174 13.01 5.14 4.01
C LEU A 174 13.92 6.37 4.15
N LYS A 175 13.89 7.06 5.30
CA LYS A 175 14.76 8.19 5.60
C LYS A 175 16.24 7.83 5.40
N ASP A 176 16.69 6.74 6.02
CA ASP A 176 18.08 6.32 5.99
C ASP A 176 18.43 5.60 4.68
N LEU A 177 17.48 4.84 4.13
CA LEU A 177 17.66 4.16 2.84
C LEU A 177 17.81 5.12 1.67
N GLY A 178 17.12 6.27 1.70
CA GLY A 178 17.26 7.31 0.69
C GLY A 178 18.71 7.79 0.58
N GLN A 179 19.32 8.15 1.71
CA GLN A 179 20.71 8.58 1.75
C GLN A 179 21.68 7.49 1.25
N LYS A 180 21.47 6.25 1.72
CA LYS A 180 22.28 5.11 1.28
C LYS A 180 22.16 4.87 -0.24
N ALA A 181 20.97 5.11 -0.82
CA ALA A 181 20.78 4.99 -2.26
C ALA A 181 21.61 6.01 -3.05
N LEU A 182 21.70 7.27 -2.54
CA LEU A 182 22.52 8.32 -3.17
C LEU A 182 24.02 7.98 -3.16
N GLU A 183 24.48 7.34 -2.10
CA GLU A 183 25.88 6.89 -2.01
C GLU A 183 26.17 5.75 -3.00
N LEU A 184 25.27 4.75 -3.04
CA LEU A 184 25.48 3.54 -3.82
C LEU A 184 25.31 3.74 -5.33
N ILE A 185 24.40 4.62 -5.78
CA ILE A 185 24.11 4.80 -7.21
C ILE A 185 25.29 5.37 -8.00
N GLN A 186 26.20 6.07 -7.33
CA GLN A 186 27.39 6.61 -7.96
C GLN A 186 28.32 5.54 -8.55
N ASN A 187 28.21 4.30 -8.06
CA ASN A 187 28.93 3.17 -8.63
C ASN A 187 27.95 2.19 -9.31
N PRO A 188 27.90 2.14 -10.65
CA PRO A 188 26.98 1.27 -11.38
C PRO A 188 27.13 -0.23 -11.08
N THR A 189 28.26 -0.67 -10.53
CA THR A 189 28.48 -2.08 -10.13
C THR A 189 27.61 -2.50 -8.94
N ASN A 190 27.04 -1.56 -8.20
CA ASN A 190 26.09 -1.81 -7.12
C ASN A 190 24.71 -2.24 -7.63
N LEU A 191 24.39 -1.93 -8.89
CA LEU A 191 23.13 -2.32 -9.52
C LEU A 191 23.18 -3.80 -9.92
N LYS A 192 22.35 -4.62 -9.28
CA LYS A 192 22.30 -6.07 -9.51
C LYS A 192 21.06 -6.47 -10.30
N PRO A 193 21.15 -7.34 -11.29
CA PRO A 193 19.98 -7.85 -12.00
C PRO A 193 19.07 -8.58 -11.02
N GLN A 194 17.77 -8.52 -11.27
CA GLN A 194 16.81 -9.32 -10.51
C GLN A 194 16.99 -10.81 -10.78
N PRO A 195 16.78 -11.70 -9.80
CA PRO A 195 16.82 -13.15 -10.02
C PRO A 195 15.81 -13.58 -11.08
N THR A 196 16.25 -14.34 -12.08
CA THR A 196 15.40 -14.83 -13.17
C THR A 196 14.74 -16.17 -12.87
N GLU A 197 15.27 -16.90 -11.89
CA GLU A 197 14.83 -18.26 -11.54
C GLU A 197 13.58 -18.27 -10.63
N LYS A 198 13.22 -17.14 -10.07
CA LYS A 198 12.03 -17.02 -9.20
C LYS A 198 10.78 -16.75 -10.03
N LEU A 199 9.71 -17.47 -9.70
CA LEU A 199 8.36 -17.19 -10.20
C LEU A 199 8.03 -15.73 -9.92
N THR A 200 7.89 -14.94 -10.96
CA THR A 200 7.48 -13.55 -10.85
C THR A 200 5.96 -13.49 -10.93
N SER A 201 5.32 -13.14 -9.83
CA SER A 201 3.93 -12.72 -9.88
C SER A 201 3.86 -11.22 -10.13
N TYR A 202 2.93 -10.79 -10.95
CA TYR A 202 2.62 -9.38 -11.13
C TYR A 202 1.30 -9.10 -10.41
N ASN A 203 1.38 -8.40 -9.30
CA ASN A 203 0.21 -8.00 -8.54
C ASN A 203 -0.60 -6.99 -9.34
N LYS A 204 -1.88 -7.25 -9.51
CA LYS A 204 -2.82 -6.28 -10.09
C LYS A 204 -3.32 -5.32 -9.02
N ARG A 205 -3.87 -4.18 -9.44
CA ARG A 205 -4.54 -3.27 -8.50
C ARG A 205 -5.74 -3.99 -7.87
N PRO A 206 -5.87 -3.96 -6.53
CA PRO A 206 -7.00 -4.59 -5.84
C PRO A 206 -8.35 -4.09 -6.33
N THR A 207 -9.25 -5.02 -6.60
CA THR A 207 -10.64 -4.75 -7.02
C THR A 207 -11.60 -4.87 -5.83
N LEU A 208 -12.88 -4.58 -6.05
CA LEU A 208 -13.89 -4.78 -5.02
C LEU A 208 -13.94 -6.23 -4.51
N SER A 209 -13.79 -7.21 -5.41
CA SER A 209 -13.75 -8.63 -5.01
C SER A 209 -12.54 -8.94 -4.13
N ASP A 210 -11.39 -8.29 -4.37
CA ASP A 210 -10.18 -8.50 -3.58
C ASP A 210 -10.26 -7.89 -2.18
N THR A 211 -11.18 -6.94 -1.97
CA THR A 211 -11.43 -6.24 -0.69
C THR A 211 -12.75 -6.65 -0.01
N THR A 212 -13.42 -7.70 -0.52
CA THR A 212 -14.67 -8.24 0.03
C THR A 212 -14.41 -9.54 0.80
N ILE A 213 -15.01 -9.66 1.99
CA ILE A 213 -14.91 -10.86 2.81
C ILE A 213 -15.69 -11.98 2.14
N ASP A 214 -15.04 -13.10 1.86
CA ASP A 214 -15.69 -14.35 1.48
C ASP A 214 -15.83 -15.24 2.71
N TRP A 215 -16.99 -15.17 3.34
CA TRP A 215 -17.26 -15.93 4.56
C TRP A 215 -17.18 -17.44 4.37
N GLU A 216 -17.52 -17.96 3.16
CA GLU A 216 -17.53 -19.40 2.88
C GLU A 216 -16.10 -19.97 2.79
N THR A 217 -15.14 -19.16 2.33
CA THR A 217 -13.78 -19.64 2.02
C THR A 217 -12.71 -19.12 2.96
N HIS A 218 -12.93 -17.99 3.65
CA HIS A 218 -11.94 -17.40 4.52
C HIS A 218 -12.01 -17.93 5.96
N THR A 219 -10.86 -18.27 6.51
CA THR A 219 -10.64 -18.52 7.94
C THR A 219 -10.69 -17.23 8.74
N ALA A 220 -10.69 -17.30 10.07
CA ALA A 220 -10.64 -16.12 10.93
C ALA A 220 -9.39 -15.28 10.68
N ASP A 221 -8.21 -15.92 10.53
CA ASP A 221 -6.95 -15.24 10.26
C ASP A 221 -6.92 -14.60 8.86
N GLU A 222 -7.46 -15.29 7.84
CA GLU A 222 -7.58 -14.72 6.48
C GLU A 222 -8.52 -13.51 6.44
N ILE A 223 -9.58 -13.50 7.25
CA ILE A 223 -10.47 -12.33 7.38
C ILE A 223 -9.74 -11.19 8.09
N GLU A 224 -9.02 -11.45 9.17
CA GLU A 224 -8.23 -10.43 9.87
C GLU A 224 -7.18 -9.83 8.92
N ASN A 225 -6.42 -10.66 8.22
CA ASN A 225 -5.42 -10.23 7.24
C ASN A 225 -6.04 -9.35 6.14
N LEU A 226 -7.19 -9.73 5.59
CA LEU A 226 -7.91 -8.94 4.60
C LEU A 226 -8.33 -7.58 5.15
N ILE A 227 -8.87 -7.54 6.36
CA ILE A 227 -9.30 -6.30 7.02
C ILE A 227 -8.11 -5.38 7.25
N ASN A 228 -7.01 -5.93 7.78
CA ASN A 228 -5.77 -5.19 8.00
C ASN A 228 -5.17 -4.66 6.69
N ALA A 229 -5.20 -5.44 5.61
CA ALA A 229 -4.78 -5.00 4.27
C ALA A 229 -5.67 -3.87 3.72
N CYS A 230 -6.94 -3.83 4.10
CA CYS A 230 -7.88 -2.79 3.68
C CYS A 230 -7.82 -1.52 4.52
N ASN A 231 -7.16 -1.52 5.68
CA ASN A 231 -7.17 -0.41 6.63
C ASN A 231 -5.86 0.41 6.58
N PRO A 232 -5.90 1.73 6.32
CA PRO A 232 -7.10 2.58 6.12
C PRO A 232 -7.51 2.77 4.65
N LYS A 233 -6.69 2.37 3.68
CA LYS A 233 -6.79 2.74 2.25
C LYS A 233 -8.17 2.50 1.65
N TYR A 234 -8.81 1.39 2.01
CA TYR A 234 -10.14 0.99 1.51
C TYR A 234 -11.24 1.21 2.55
N GLY A 235 -10.90 1.76 3.73
CA GLY A 235 -11.83 1.99 4.84
C GLY A 235 -12.33 0.71 5.53
N GLY A 236 -11.59 -0.40 5.40
CA GLY A 236 -11.94 -1.73 5.88
C GLY A 236 -12.40 -2.68 4.78
N ALA A 237 -12.61 -3.95 5.12
CA ALA A 237 -13.07 -4.98 4.19
C ALA A 237 -14.60 -4.96 4.04
N THR A 238 -15.08 -5.12 2.81
CA THR A 238 -16.50 -5.06 2.47
C THR A 238 -17.21 -6.36 2.86
N THR A 239 -18.40 -6.26 3.42
CA THR A 239 -19.37 -7.33 3.59
C THR A 239 -20.79 -6.80 3.44
N TYR A 240 -21.79 -7.67 3.44
CA TYR A 240 -23.19 -7.26 3.30
C TYR A 240 -24.00 -7.75 4.49
N TYR A 241 -24.86 -6.88 5.00
CA TYR A 241 -25.84 -7.23 6.02
C TYR A 241 -27.23 -6.78 5.58
N GLN A 242 -28.16 -7.74 5.49
CA GLN A 242 -29.54 -7.52 4.99
C GLN A 242 -29.58 -6.82 3.61
N GLY A 243 -28.62 -7.12 2.74
CA GLY A 243 -28.51 -6.56 1.40
C GLY A 243 -27.78 -5.22 1.30
N SER A 244 -27.46 -4.58 2.42
CA SER A 244 -26.70 -3.32 2.45
C SER A 244 -25.22 -3.58 2.61
N PRO A 245 -24.34 -2.90 1.83
CA PRO A 245 -22.90 -2.98 2.00
C PRO A 245 -22.47 -2.27 3.28
N ILE A 246 -21.59 -2.89 4.02
CA ILE A 246 -20.92 -2.31 5.19
C ILE A 246 -19.43 -2.66 5.13
N LYS A 247 -18.61 -1.99 5.93
CA LYS A 247 -17.19 -2.32 6.03
C LYS A 247 -16.83 -2.73 7.44
N ILE A 248 -16.10 -3.83 7.55
CA ILE A 248 -15.47 -4.24 8.80
C ILE A 248 -14.06 -3.64 8.82
N VAL A 249 -13.75 -2.89 9.86
CA VAL A 249 -12.52 -2.09 9.98
C VAL A 249 -11.53 -2.72 10.93
N GLU A 250 -12.03 -3.44 11.95
CA GLU A 250 -11.21 -4.12 12.95
C GLU A 250 -11.91 -5.35 13.48
N VAL A 251 -11.16 -6.42 13.65
CA VAL A 251 -11.61 -7.71 14.21
C VAL A 251 -10.55 -8.29 15.12
N SER A 252 -10.94 -9.32 15.87
CA SER A 252 -10.02 -10.20 16.60
C SER A 252 -10.44 -11.65 16.40
N PRO A 253 -9.59 -12.52 15.84
CA PRO A 253 -9.79 -13.97 15.90
C PRO A 253 -9.97 -14.41 17.35
N VAL A 254 -10.88 -15.33 17.58
CA VAL A 254 -11.15 -15.88 18.90
C VAL A 254 -10.57 -17.30 18.97
N ASP A 255 -9.66 -17.49 19.89
CA ASP A 255 -9.15 -18.83 20.18
C ASP A 255 -10.24 -19.62 20.93
N SER A 256 -11.00 -20.39 20.17
CA SER A 256 -12.00 -21.31 20.73
C SER A 256 -11.42 -22.72 20.75
N GLN A 257 -11.32 -23.31 21.95
CA GLN A 257 -10.86 -24.69 22.11
C GLN A 257 -11.71 -25.72 21.34
N THR A 258 -12.91 -25.32 20.90
CA THR A 258 -13.84 -26.18 20.16
C THR A 258 -14.44 -25.43 18.97
N PRO A 259 -14.14 -25.83 17.71
CA PRO A 259 -14.78 -25.23 16.54
C PRO A 259 -16.30 -25.42 16.58
N LEU A 260 -17.03 -24.44 16.08
CA LEU A 260 -18.49 -24.44 16.02
C LEU A 260 -18.98 -25.23 14.78
N PHE A 261 -18.81 -26.55 14.80
CA PHE A 261 -19.28 -27.42 13.72
C PHE A 261 -20.79 -27.31 13.50
N GLY A 262 -21.21 -27.33 12.24
CA GLY A 262 -22.62 -27.26 11.84
C GLY A 262 -23.20 -25.82 11.80
N ARG A 263 -22.42 -24.80 12.12
CA ARG A 263 -22.78 -23.40 11.90
C ARG A 263 -22.43 -22.95 10.48
N THR A 264 -23.21 -22.01 9.98
CA THR A 264 -22.98 -21.47 8.63
C THR A 264 -21.98 -20.32 8.69
N PRO A 265 -20.92 -20.29 7.84
CA PRO A 265 -20.01 -19.15 7.77
C PRO A 265 -20.75 -17.83 7.50
N GLY A 266 -20.35 -16.77 8.19
CA GLY A 266 -21.05 -15.49 8.22
C GLY A 266 -22.20 -15.42 9.23
N GLU A 267 -22.63 -16.52 9.86
CA GLU A 267 -23.66 -16.52 10.89
C GLU A 267 -23.17 -15.80 12.15
N ILE A 268 -24.03 -14.93 12.67
CA ILE A 268 -23.81 -14.23 13.93
C ILE A 268 -24.15 -15.18 15.07
N ILE A 269 -23.13 -15.68 15.72
CA ILE A 269 -23.25 -16.69 16.79
C ILE A 269 -23.62 -16.04 18.11
N HIS A 270 -23.13 -14.81 18.33
CA HIS A 270 -23.42 -14.07 19.55
C HIS A 270 -23.51 -12.58 19.23
N ALA A 271 -24.53 -11.92 19.78
CA ALA A 271 -24.77 -10.50 19.65
C ALA A 271 -25.33 -9.97 20.98
N HIS A 272 -24.45 -9.40 21.80
CA HIS A 272 -24.81 -8.92 23.13
C HIS A 272 -24.29 -7.50 23.38
N PRO A 273 -25.11 -6.60 23.97
CA PRO A 273 -24.76 -5.18 24.18
C PRO A 273 -23.52 -4.93 25.06
N GLN A 274 -23.09 -5.91 25.83
CA GLN A 274 -21.89 -5.78 26.70
C GLN A 274 -20.71 -6.63 26.21
N GLU A 275 -20.99 -7.77 25.57
CA GLU A 275 -19.96 -8.73 25.17
C GLU A 275 -19.50 -8.54 23.73
N GLY A 276 -20.36 -7.93 22.88
CA GLY A 276 -20.03 -7.61 21.51
C GLY A 276 -20.65 -8.54 20.47
N LEU A 277 -20.06 -8.58 19.29
CA LEU A 277 -20.55 -9.24 18.10
C LEU A 277 -19.56 -10.32 17.64
N PHE A 278 -20.01 -11.56 17.56
CA PHE A 278 -19.17 -12.70 17.18
C PHE A 278 -19.79 -13.43 15.99
N VAL A 279 -18.95 -13.76 15.02
CA VAL A 279 -19.35 -14.33 13.72
C VAL A 279 -18.59 -15.60 13.43
N CYS A 280 -19.31 -16.60 12.95
CA CYS A 280 -18.72 -17.87 12.49
C CYS A 280 -17.99 -17.67 11.16
N CYS A 281 -16.77 -18.19 11.08
CA CYS A 281 -15.97 -18.25 9.88
C CYS A 281 -15.87 -19.66 9.32
N LYS A 282 -15.14 -19.86 8.25
CA LYS A 282 -14.81 -21.17 7.71
C LYS A 282 -14.28 -22.12 8.81
N TYR A 283 -14.57 -23.39 8.70
CA TYR A 283 -14.21 -24.45 9.65
C TYR A 283 -14.78 -24.27 11.08
N GLY A 284 -15.83 -23.45 11.24
CA GLY A 284 -16.41 -23.17 12.56
C GLY A 284 -15.52 -22.31 13.45
N GLN A 285 -14.53 -21.63 12.90
CA GLN A 285 -13.74 -20.65 13.60
C GLN A 285 -14.59 -19.41 13.97
N LEU A 286 -14.16 -18.66 14.95
CA LEU A 286 -14.89 -17.53 15.47
C LEU A 286 -14.06 -16.24 15.36
N ILE A 287 -14.73 -15.15 14.96
CA ILE A 287 -14.12 -13.83 14.92
C ILE A 287 -15.00 -12.83 15.68
N ARG A 288 -14.39 -11.99 16.50
CA ARG A 288 -15.07 -10.86 17.14
C ARG A 288 -14.98 -9.65 16.24
N ILE A 289 -16.11 -9.00 15.99
CA ILE A 289 -16.16 -7.75 15.23
C ILE A 289 -15.99 -6.59 16.21
N ASN A 290 -14.88 -5.86 16.08
CA ASN A 290 -14.54 -4.74 16.97
C ASN A 290 -15.08 -3.42 16.43
N ILE A 291 -14.81 -3.10 15.15
CA ILE A 291 -15.19 -1.84 14.52
C ILE A 291 -15.80 -2.09 13.14
N ILE A 292 -16.93 -1.41 12.91
CA ILE A 292 -17.69 -1.44 11.66
C ILE A 292 -17.89 0.00 11.18
N SER A 293 -17.78 0.21 9.88
CA SER A 293 -18.14 1.45 9.20
C SER A 293 -19.41 1.23 8.36
N THR A 294 -20.39 2.07 8.56
CA THR A 294 -21.71 2.07 7.90
C THR A 294 -22.07 3.49 7.50
N ASP A 295 -23.17 3.67 6.80
CA ASP A 295 -23.72 5.01 6.48
C ASP A 295 -24.09 5.81 7.76
N ALA A 296 -24.35 5.13 8.88
CA ALA A 296 -24.60 5.77 10.18
C ALA A 296 -23.30 6.21 10.89
N GLY A 297 -22.14 5.89 10.34
CA GLY A 297 -20.81 6.22 10.88
C GLY A 297 -19.96 5.02 11.27
N ILE A 298 -18.86 5.29 11.97
CA ILE A 298 -17.95 4.27 12.50
C ILE A 298 -18.41 3.87 13.90
N LEU A 299 -18.71 2.61 14.10
CA LEU A 299 -19.32 2.06 15.31
C LEU A 299 -18.49 0.89 15.85
N THR A 300 -18.48 0.73 17.17
CA THR A 300 -18.02 -0.54 17.76
C THR A 300 -19.03 -1.65 17.50
N GLY A 301 -18.58 -2.92 17.47
CA GLY A 301 -19.46 -4.08 17.36
C GLY A 301 -20.56 -4.07 18.43
N ILE A 302 -20.25 -3.61 19.65
CA ILE A 302 -21.21 -3.42 20.75
C ILE A 302 -22.32 -2.42 20.37
N LYS A 303 -21.95 -1.25 19.82
CA LYS A 303 -22.95 -0.26 19.37
C LYS A 303 -23.80 -0.77 18.22
N TYR A 304 -23.18 -1.53 17.32
CA TYR A 304 -23.87 -2.09 16.16
C TYR A 304 -24.93 -3.13 16.57
N VAL A 305 -24.69 -3.90 17.64
CA VAL A 305 -25.71 -4.79 18.24
C VAL A 305 -26.96 -4.00 18.66
N ASN A 306 -26.79 -2.81 19.22
CA ASN A 306 -27.93 -1.96 19.65
C ASN A 306 -28.78 -1.45 18.46
N LEU A 307 -28.25 -1.45 17.23
CA LEU A 307 -29.00 -1.08 16.02
C LEU A 307 -29.90 -2.22 15.47
N GLY A 308 -30.01 -3.32 16.18
CA GLY A 308 -30.95 -4.37 15.83
C GLY A 308 -30.35 -5.62 15.22
N ILE A 309 -29.03 -5.73 15.18
CA ILE A 309 -28.37 -6.98 14.83
C ILE A 309 -28.69 -8.05 15.89
N ARG A 310 -28.92 -9.29 15.47
CA ARG A 310 -29.31 -10.39 16.36
C ARG A 310 -28.52 -11.66 16.06
N GLN A 311 -28.38 -12.51 17.06
CA GLN A 311 -27.94 -13.89 16.90
C GLN A 311 -28.80 -14.60 15.85
N GLY A 312 -28.18 -15.43 15.01
CA GLY A 312 -28.81 -16.13 13.89
C GLY A 312 -28.94 -15.28 12.62
N HIS A 313 -28.76 -13.97 12.66
CA HIS A 313 -28.57 -13.17 11.45
C HIS A 313 -27.24 -13.54 10.75
N ARG A 314 -27.05 -13.07 9.51
CA ARG A 314 -25.88 -13.47 8.73
C ARG A 314 -25.30 -12.31 7.93
N PHE A 315 -23.97 -12.18 7.94
CA PHE A 315 -23.22 -11.45 6.93
C PHE A 315 -23.07 -12.28 5.67
N THR A 316 -23.04 -11.63 4.52
CA THR A 316 -22.89 -12.30 3.22
C THR A 316 -21.80 -11.64 2.36
N THR A 317 -21.26 -12.39 1.42
CA THR A 317 -20.22 -11.94 0.48
C THR A 317 -20.80 -11.07 -0.64
N SER A 318 -22.07 -11.22 -0.96
CA SER A 318 -22.74 -10.51 -2.05
C SER A 318 -24.19 -10.19 -1.70
N ILE A 319 -24.79 -9.27 -2.43
CA ILE A 319 -26.23 -9.03 -2.36
C ILE A 319 -26.97 -10.26 -2.87
N LYS A 320 -27.63 -11.01 -1.99
CA LYS A 320 -28.61 -12.00 -2.42
C LYS A 320 -29.85 -11.25 -2.91
N ILE A 321 -29.96 -11.05 -4.22
CA ILE A 321 -31.22 -10.63 -4.84
C ILE A 321 -32.22 -11.75 -4.54
N LYS A 322 -33.16 -11.52 -3.62
CA LYS A 322 -34.34 -12.38 -3.49
C LYS A 322 -35.01 -12.36 -4.86
N LYS A 323 -34.90 -13.46 -5.62
CA LYS A 323 -35.85 -13.68 -6.72
C LYS A 323 -37.21 -13.77 -6.02
N GLU A 324 -37.99 -12.71 -6.09
CA GLU A 324 -39.44 -12.83 -5.84
C GLU A 324 -39.93 -13.90 -6.81
N VAL A 325 -40.33 -15.03 -6.24
CA VAL A 325 -41.12 -16.03 -6.97
C VAL A 325 -42.44 -15.33 -7.19
N ALA A 326 -42.64 -14.81 -8.40
CA ALA A 326 -43.95 -14.40 -8.86
C ALA A 326 -44.85 -15.65 -8.83
N LEU A 327 -45.83 -15.60 -7.92
CA LEU A 327 -46.97 -16.51 -7.89
C LEU A 327 -47.90 -16.24 -9.06
#